data_0afe4b011847863afcabc89aae28522e
#
_entry.id   0afe4b011847863afcabc89aae28522e
#
_cell.length_a   1.000
_cell.length_b   1.000
_cell.length_c   1.000
_cell.angle_alpha   90.00
_cell.angle_beta   90.00
_cell.angle_gamma   90.00
#
_symmetry.space_group_name_H-M   'P 1'
#
loop_
_entity.id
_entity.type
_entity.pdbx_description
1 polymer ?
#
loop_
_entity_poly.entity_id
_entity_poly.type
_entity_poly.pdbx_seq_one_letter_code
_entity_poly.pdbx_strand_id
1 'polypeptide(L)'
;MEDIARTGGVYYAYPVKEAIATPPPKGYKPFYISHYARHGSRWIQSEQDYKTVVDIFEKAHQAGALTALGEDVRKRMALVWEDAEGHGGDLTPLGVRQHRGIAERMFQNYPEVFKGSPALSARSTVVLRCVLSMDAFCERLKELNPALQIRREACARYMKYMNYHTPEAVKFVSHQGPWYEEYRKFKESHTRPDRLVTSLFNSPDYIRKNVNPDELMWGLYWIASDLQNVEIEVSLYDVFQKDELFDLWQVCNYHNYVCDGPAPANGGIMTALSLIHISE
;
A
#
# COMPACT_ATOMS: atom_id res chain seq x y z
N MET A 1 -11.20 -1.23 18.32
CA MET A 1 -10.06 -0.97 17.42
C MET A 1 -9.43 0.31 17.90
N GLU A 2 -8.20 0.25 18.40
CA GLU A 2 -7.51 1.40 19.00
C GLU A 2 -6.89 2.33 17.95
N ASP A 3 -6.48 1.79 16.81
CA ASP A 3 -5.87 2.54 15.70
C ASP A 3 -6.64 2.27 14.40
N ILE A 4 -7.43 3.24 13.98
CA ILE A 4 -8.28 3.15 12.79
C ILE A 4 -7.47 3.08 11.49
N ALA A 5 -6.27 3.67 11.46
CA ALA A 5 -5.41 3.67 10.27
C ALA A 5 -4.99 2.25 9.87
N ARG A 6 -4.96 1.30 10.82
CA ARG A 6 -4.65 -0.11 10.54
C ARG A 6 -5.68 -0.81 9.67
N THR A 7 -6.90 -0.27 9.59
CA THR A 7 -7.91 -0.77 8.64
C THR A 7 -7.53 -0.52 7.19
N GLY A 8 -6.56 0.35 6.91
CA GLY A 8 -6.02 0.58 5.58
C GLY A 8 -5.28 -0.63 4.97
N GLY A 9 -5.03 -1.70 5.74
CA GLY A 9 -4.42 -2.93 5.22
C GLY A 9 -3.08 -2.67 4.55
N VAL A 10 -3.00 -2.93 3.24
CA VAL A 10 -1.75 -2.73 2.46
C VAL A 10 -1.36 -1.26 2.30
N TYR A 11 -2.27 -0.32 2.58
CA TYR A 11 -2.02 1.12 2.60
C TYR A 11 -1.61 1.63 3.98
N TYR A 12 -1.60 0.76 5.01
CA TYR A 12 -1.11 1.18 6.32
C TYR A 12 0.34 1.63 6.21
N ALA A 13 0.59 2.90 6.53
CA ALA A 13 1.91 3.50 6.42
C ALA A 13 2.91 2.74 7.31
N TYR A 14 4.12 2.50 6.81
CA TYR A 14 5.15 1.73 7.51
C TYR A 14 5.42 2.35 8.89
N PRO A 15 5.09 1.65 9.99
CA PRO A 15 5.26 2.19 11.32
C PRO A 15 6.72 2.10 11.75
N VAL A 16 7.23 3.18 12.32
CA VAL A 16 8.51 3.13 13.03
C VAL A 16 8.25 2.53 14.41
N LYS A 17 8.61 1.27 14.59
CA LYS A 17 8.54 0.59 15.88
C LYS A 17 9.95 0.40 16.42
N GLU A 18 10.15 0.69 17.71
CA GLU A 18 11.33 0.24 18.41
C GLU A 18 11.29 -1.29 18.49
N ALA A 19 12.20 -1.92 17.76
CA ALA A 19 12.37 -3.36 17.84
C ALA A 19 13.44 -3.66 18.89
N ILE A 20 13.10 -4.41 19.91
CA ILE A 20 14.09 -4.99 20.84
C ILE A 20 14.76 -6.14 20.08
N ALA A 21 15.95 -5.87 19.57
CA ALA A 21 16.73 -6.90 18.89
C ALA A 21 17.23 -7.93 19.92
N THR A 22 16.98 -9.20 19.65
CA THR A 22 17.63 -10.28 20.43
C THR A 22 19.12 -10.24 20.14
N PRO A 23 19.99 -10.14 21.16
CA PRO A 23 21.44 -10.11 20.95
C PRO A 23 21.92 -11.42 20.30
N PRO A 24 22.95 -11.38 19.46
CA PRO A 24 23.51 -12.60 18.87
C PRO A 24 24.05 -13.53 19.95
N PRO A 25 24.05 -14.86 19.72
CA PRO A 25 24.66 -15.81 20.63
C PRO A 25 26.14 -15.46 20.87
N LYS A 26 26.66 -15.84 22.06
CA LYS A 26 28.06 -15.58 22.43
C LYS A 26 29.02 -16.16 21.36
N GLY A 27 29.93 -15.34 20.88
CA GLY A 27 30.93 -15.73 19.87
C GLY A 27 30.48 -15.52 18.41
N TYR A 28 29.23 -15.11 18.17
CA TYR A 28 28.74 -14.78 16.83
C TYR A 28 28.74 -13.28 16.60
N LYS A 29 29.03 -12.88 15.37
CA LYS A 29 28.98 -11.48 14.91
C LYS A 29 28.31 -11.41 13.56
N PRO A 30 27.49 -10.40 13.27
CA PRO A 30 26.95 -10.19 11.93
C PRO A 30 28.10 -9.85 10.96
N PHE A 31 28.11 -10.48 9.80
CA PHE A 31 29.12 -10.23 8.75
C PHE A 31 28.50 -9.97 7.38
N TYR A 32 27.20 -10.22 7.23
CA TYR A 32 26.46 -10.07 5.99
C TYR A 32 24.99 -9.71 6.29
N ILE A 33 24.40 -8.86 5.44
CA ILE A 33 22.97 -8.53 5.48
C ILE A 33 22.37 -8.82 4.12
N SER A 34 21.33 -9.65 4.08
CA SER A 34 20.41 -9.77 2.96
C SER A 34 19.14 -9.02 3.30
N HIS A 35 18.76 -8.06 2.47
CA HIS A 35 17.59 -7.20 2.70
C HIS A 35 16.64 -7.26 1.51
N TYR A 36 15.41 -7.63 1.77
CA TYR A 36 14.31 -7.57 0.82
C TYR A 36 13.25 -6.60 1.33
N ALA A 37 12.83 -5.68 0.48
CA ALA A 37 11.86 -4.66 0.85
C ALA A 37 10.81 -4.43 -0.25
N ARG A 38 9.66 -3.96 0.17
CA ARG A 38 8.64 -3.35 -0.69
C ARG A 38 9.01 -1.88 -0.92
N HIS A 39 8.51 -1.26 -2.02
CA HIS A 39 8.55 0.20 -2.16
C HIS A 39 7.92 0.92 -0.96
N GLY A 40 8.29 2.15 -0.71
CA GLY A 40 7.71 3.01 0.33
C GLY A 40 6.25 3.42 0.04
N SER A 41 5.71 4.27 0.89
CA SER A 41 4.38 4.88 0.71
C SER A 41 4.26 5.52 -0.66
N ARG A 42 3.09 5.41 -1.28
CA ARG A 42 2.78 5.88 -2.64
C ARG A 42 1.34 6.35 -2.74
N TRP A 43 1.02 7.17 -3.72
CA TRP A 43 -0.35 7.42 -4.14
C TRP A 43 -1.02 6.14 -4.68
N ILE A 44 -2.35 6.10 -4.74
CA ILE A 44 -3.10 5.01 -5.39
C ILE A 44 -2.59 4.84 -6.82
N GLN A 45 -2.56 3.59 -7.31
CA GLN A 45 -1.90 3.28 -8.59
C GLN A 45 -2.57 3.93 -9.80
N SER A 46 -3.88 4.11 -9.75
CA SER A 46 -4.67 4.69 -10.83
C SER A 46 -5.28 6.02 -10.38
N GLU A 47 -4.98 7.09 -11.08
CA GLU A 47 -5.64 8.39 -10.89
C GLU A 47 -7.15 8.30 -11.07
N GLN A 48 -7.61 7.36 -11.91
CA GLN A 48 -9.03 7.15 -12.15
C GLN A 48 -9.77 6.72 -10.88
N ASP A 49 -9.09 6.07 -9.93
CA ASP A 49 -9.70 5.68 -8.65
C ASP A 49 -10.08 6.91 -7.82
N TYR A 50 -9.26 7.97 -7.83
CA TYR A 50 -9.62 9.26 -7.23
C TYR A 50 -10.68 9.98 -8.05
N LYS A 51 -10.45 10.08 -9.38
CA LYS A 51 -11.28 10.86 -10.28
C LYS A 51 -12.73 10.37 -10.32
N THR A 52 -12.94 9.06 -10.27
CA THR A 52 -14.28 8.46 -10.22
C THR A 52 -15.07 8.97 -9.02
N VAL A 53 -14.46 9.02 -7.84
CA VAL A 53 -15.14 9.48 -6.62
C VAL A 53 -15.39 11.00 -6.71
N VAL A 54 -14.41 11.78 -7.16
CA VAL A 54 -14.57 13.23 -7.37
C VAL A 54 -15.75 13.53 -8.30
N ASP A 55 -15.82 12.84 -9.44
CA ASP A 55 -16.87 13.05 -10.44
C ASP A 55 -18.26 12.69 -9.93
N ILE A 56 -18.39 11.68 -9.07
CA ILE A 56 -19.67 11.34 -8.41
C ILE A 56 -20.15 12.52 -7.55
N PHE A 57 -19.26 13.10 -6.73
CA PHE A 57 -19.62 14.22 -5.87
C PHE A 57 -19.89 15.50 -6.65
N GLU A 58 -19.11 15.80 -7.69
CA GLU A 58 -19.32 16.99 -8.52
C GLU A 58 -20.66 16.92 -9.29
N LYS A 59 -21.01 15.79 -9.85
CA LYS A 59 -22.32 15.59 -10.51
C LYS A 59 -23.48 15.71 -9.51
N ALA A 60 -23.32 15.16 -8.31
CA ALA A 60 -24.33 15.25 -7.28
C ALA A 60 -24.52 16.70 -6.74
N HIS A 61 -23.41 17.45 -6.61
CA HIS A 61 -23.45 18.87 -6.26
C HIS A 61 -24.25 19.68 -7.30
N GLN A 62 -23.93 19.50 -8.59
CA GLN A 62 -24.62 20.19 -9.69
C GLN A 62 -26.14 19.87 -9.70
N ALA A 63 -26.50 18.67 -9.26
CA ALA A 63 -27.90 18.24 -9.15
C ALA A 63 -28.58 18.67 -7.84
N GLY A 64 -27.87 19.31 -6.89
CA GLY A 64 -28.39 19.65 -5.56
C GLY A 64 -28.74 18.40 -4.72
N ALA A 65 -28.08 17.27 -4.98
CA ALA A 65 -28.40 15.98 -4.39
C ALA A 65 -27.52 15.60 -3.19
N LEU A 66 -26.66 16.48 -2.70
CA LEU A 66 -25.79 16.25 -1.57
C LEU A 66 -26.39 16.71 -0.25
N THR A 67 -26.12 15.98 0.83
CA THR A 67 -26.34 16.46 2.21
C THR A 67 -25.24 17.46 2.61
N ALA A 68 -25.35 18.05 3.79
CA ALA A 68 -24.28 18.89 4.34
C ALA A 68 -22.94 18.10 4.47
N LEU A 69 -23.00 16.83 4.89
CA LEU A 69 -21.83 15.95 4.94
C LEU A 69 -21.30 15.65 3.53
N GLY A 70 -22.19 15.40 2.56
CA GLY A 70 -21.79 15.17 1.17
C GLY A 70 -21.05 16.37 0.57
N GLU A 71 -21.50 17.60 0.85
CA GLU A 71 -20.81 18.84 0.43
C GLU A 71 -19.44 19.01 1.08
N ASP A 72 -19.31 18.61 2.34
CA ASP A 72 -18.03 18.64 3.04
C ASP A 72 -17.07 17.61 2.44
N VAL A 73 -17.53 16.36 2.21
CA VAL A 73 -16.73 15.32 1.54
C VAL A 73 -16.30 15.77 0.14
N ARG A 74 -17.20 16.39 -0.64
CA ARG A 74 -16.86 16.94 -1.96
C ARG A 74 -15.68 17.91 -1.89
N LYS A 75 -15.70 18.84 -0.93
CA LYS A 75 -14.61 19.81 -0.73
C LYS A 75 -13.29 19.12 -0.37
N ARG A 76 -13.36 18.15 0.55
CA ARG A 76 -12.19 17.34 0.91
C ARG A 76 -11.65 16.54 -0.29
N MET A 77 -12.52 15.97 -1.10
CA MET A 77 -12.13 15.24 -2.32
C MET A 77 -11.50 16.16 -3.38
N ALA A 78 -11.89 17.42 -3.46
CA ALA A 78 -11.23 18.39 -4.34
C ALA A 78 -9.76 18.63 -3.93
N LEU A 79 -9.48 18.74 -2.63
CA LEU A 79 -8.10 18.86 -2.10
C LEU A 79 -7.29 17.58 -2.33
N VAL A 80 -7.94 16.41 -2.18
CA VAL A 80 -7.30 15.11 -2.45
C VAL A 80 -6.93 15.00 -3.93
N TRP A 81 -7.79 15.46 -4.83
CA TRP A 81 -7.52 15.43 -6.27
C TRP A 81 -6.39 16.38 -6.66
N GLU A 82 -6.37 17.58 -6.10
CA GLU A 82 -5.29 18.55 -6.33
C GLU A 82 -3.91 17.98 -5.96
N ASP A 83 -3.82 17.19 -4.89
CA ASP A 83 -2.59 16.51 -4.49
C ASP A 83 -2.26 15.27 -5.34
N ALA A 84 -3.27 14.55 -5.81
CA ALA A 84 -3.11 13.24 -6.45
C ALA A 84 -2.97 13.32 -7.99
N GLU A 85 -3.43 14.42 -8.62
CA GLU A 85 -3.40 14.58 -10.08
C GLU A 85 -1.97 14.52 -10.61
N GLY A 86 -1.72 13.62 -11.56
CA GLY A 86 -0.39 13.40 -12.14
C GLY A 86 0.52 12.47 -11.31
N HIS A 87 0.06 11.97 -10.15
CA HIS A 87 0.87 11.15 -9.24
C HIS A 87 0.47 9.67 -9.16
N GLY A 88 -0.34 9.18 -10.10
CA GLY A 88 -0.82 7.80 -10.07
C GLY A 88 0.28 6.76 -9.86
N GLY A 89 0.34 6.17 -8.68
CA GLY A 89 1.31 5.14 -8.30
C GLY A 89 2.73 5.60 -7.99
N ASP A 90 2.98 6.90 -7.94
CA ASP A 90 4.28 7.48 -7.61
C ASP A 90 4.64 7.31 -6.14
N LEU A 91 5.94 7.28 -5.84
CA LEU A 91 6.47 7.24 -4.48
C LEU A 91 6.25 8.60 -3.80
N THR A 92 5.60 8.62 -2.65
CA THR A 92 5.40 9.86 -1.87
C THR A 92 6.68 10.32 -1.16
N PRO A 93 6.77 11.59 -0.75
CA PRO A 93 7.86 12.07 0.12
C PRO A 93 7.98 11.26 1.41
N LEU A 94 6.85 10.79 1.98
CA LEU A 94 6.85 9.86 3.11
C LEU A 94 7.54 8.54 2.75
N GLY A 95 7.27 7.99 1.56
CA GLY A 95 7.90 6.76 1.08
C GLY A 95 9.43 6.88 0.98
N VAL A 96 9.94 8.01 0.52
CA VAL A 96 11.39 8.32 0.52
C VAL A 96 11.93 8.31 1.94
N ARG A 97 11.29 9.03 2.88
CA ARG A 97 11.73 9.09 4.29
C ARG A 97 11.69 7.72 4.97
N GLN A 98 10.71 6.88 4.65
CA GLN A 98 10.64 5.51 5.18
C GLN A 98 11.87 4.70 4.81
N HIS A 99 12.30 4.71 3.55
CA HIS A 99 13.50 3.98 3.11
C HIS A 99 14.79 4.56 3.66
N ARG A 100 14.91 5.87 3.78
CA ARG A 100 16.02 6.53 4.46
C ARG A 100 16.09 6.12 5.93
N GLY A 101 14.96 6.09 6.63
CA GLY A 101 14.88 5.66 8.02
C GLY A 101 15.19 4.17 8.22
N ILE A 102 14.82 3.29 7.28
CA ILE A 102 15.19 1.87 7.31
C ILE A 102 16.70 1.72 7.17
N ALA A 103 17.31 2.43 6.22
CA ALA A 103 18.77 2.42 6.03
C ALA A 103 19.53 2.88 7.28
N GLU A 104 19.05 3.94 7.90
CA GLU A 104 19.65 4.50 9.12
C GLU A 104 19.58 3.51 10.29
N ARG A 105 18.40 2.93 10.57
CA ARG A 105 18.26 1.91 11.62
C ARG A 105 19.09 0.67 11.35
N MET A 106 19.18 0.24 10.10
CA MET A 106 20.03 -0.90 9.72
C MET A 106 21.50 -0.60 9.97
N PHE A 107 21.97 0.58 9.59
CA PHE A 107 23.35 1.02 9.83
C PHE A 107 23.66 1.11 11.31
N GLN A 108 22.76 1.64 12.12
CA GLN A 108 22.92 1.77 13.58
C GLN A 108 22.90 0.42 14.29
N ASN A 109 22.06 -0.52 13.84
CA ASN A 109 21.93 -1.82 14.49
C ASN A 109 23.03 -2.83 14.10
N TYR A 110 23.68 -2.63 12.95
CA TYR A 110 24.71 -3.55 12.43
C TYR A 110 25.98 -2.81 11.95
N PRO A 111 26.58 -1.98 12.79
CA PRO A 111 27.69 -1.11 12.36
C PRO A 111 28.91 -1.90 11.87
N GLU A 112 29.10 -3.13 12.33
CA GLU A 112 30.25 -3.97 11.94
C GLU A 112 30.18 -4.34 10.44
N VAL A 113 28.97 -4.55 9.89
CA VAL A 113 28.79 -4.92 8.49
C VAL A 113 29.10 -3.74 7.56
N PHE A 114 28.93 -2.51 8.05
CA PHE A 114 29.14 -1.29 7.28
C PHE A 114 30.51 -0.64 7.54
N LYS A 115 31.40 -1.28 8.32
CA LYS A 115 32.71 -0.72 8.65
C LYS A 115 33.69 -0.80 7.46
N GLY A 116 34.43 0.26 7.26
CA GLY A 116 35.40 0.34 6.15
C GLY A 116 34.74 0.66 4.81
N SER A 117 35.10 -0.05 3.77
CA SER A 117 34.60 0.14 2.41
C SER A 117 33.89 -1.12 1.84
N PRO A 118 32.88 -1.67 2.51
CA PRO A 118 32.23 -2.87 2.03
C PRO A 118 31.46 -2.59 0.72
N ALA A 119 31.36 -3.64 -0.10
CA ALA A 119 30.55 -3.62 -1.31
C ALA A 119 29.09 -3.91 -0.99
N LEU A 120 28.19 -3.15 -1.61
CA LEU A 120 26.75 -3.34 -1.53
C LEU A 120 26.19 -3.50 -2.95
N SER A 121 25.45 -4.56 -3.17
CA SER A 121 24.69 -4.76 -4.41
C SER A 121 23.22 -4.54 -4.13
N ALA A 122 22.61 -3.52 -4.76
CA ALA A 122 21.20 -3.21 -4.67
C ALA A 122 20.53 -3.44 -6.02
N ARG A 123 19.40 -4.12 -5.98
CA ARG A 123 18.60 -4.39 -7.19
C ARG A 123 17.16 -4.03 -6.96
N SER A 124 16.52 -3.45 -7.98
CA SER A 124 15.11 -3.09 -7.98
C SER A 124 14.41 -3.66 -9.20
N THR A 125 13.08 -3.80 -9.12
CA THR A 125 12.25 -3.93 -10.32
C THR A 125 12.37 -2.66 -11.17
N VAL A 126 11.92 -2.72 -12.44
CA VAL A 126 11.91 -1.56 -13.34
C VAL A 126 10.79 -0.56 -13.04
N VAL A 127 9.99 -0.81 -12.02
CA VAL A 127 8.91 0.08 -11.58
C VAL A 127 9.50 1.30 -10.87
N LEU A 128 9.21 2.50 -11.33
CA LEU A 128 9.84 3.75 -10.90
C LEU A 128 9.85 3.92 -9.38
N ARG A 129 8.72 3.73 -8.69
CA ARG A 129 8.64 3.84 -7.23
C ARG A 129 9.57 2.86 -6.50
N CYS A 130 9.82 1.67 -7.08
CA CYS A 130 10.76 0.71 -6.50
C CYS A 130 12.21 1.17 -6.69
N VAL A 131 12.53 1.74 -7.86
CA VAL A 131 13.85 2.31 -8.14
C VAL A 131 14.15 3.45 -7.18
N LEU A 132 13.21 4.40 -7.03
CA LEU A 132 13.36 5.54 -6.13
C LEU A 132 13.45 5.12 -4.66
N SER A 133 12.72 4.06 -4.26
CA SER A 133 12.84 3.50 -2.91
C SER A 133 14.25 2.90 -2.66
N MET A 134 14.77 2.14 -3.62
CA MET A 134 16.14 1.62 -3.57
C MET A 134 17.17 2.77 -3.53
N ASP A 135 16.96 3.80 -4.34
CA ASP A 135 17.86 4.96 -4.37
C ASP A 135 17.86 5.70 -3.04
N ALA A 136 16.71 5.99 -2.45
CA ALA A 136 16.60 6.65 -1.15
C ALA A 136 17.31 5.86 -0.03
N PHE A 137 17.18 4.53 -0.05
CA PHE A 137 17.90 3.64 0.88
C PHE A 137 19.41 3.70 0.68
N CYS A 138 19.87 3.54 -0.56
CA CYS A 138 21.29 3.52 -0.90
C CYS A 138 21.96 4.88 -0.67
N GLU A 139 21.28 5.97 -1.01
CA GLU A 139 21.75 7.34 -0.76
C GLU A 139 21.99 7.56 0.72
N ARG A 140 21.01 7.19 1.58
CA ARG A 140 21.17 7.34 3.03
C ARG A 140 22.34 6.53 3.58
N LEU A 141 22.53 5.29 3.14
CA LEU A 141 23.70 4.50 3.52
C LEU A 141 25.02 5.16 3.08
N LYS A 142 25.05 5.75 1.88
CA LYS A 142 26.23 6.44 1.36
C LYS A 142 26.55 7.72 2.13
N GLU A 143 25.53 8.44 2.60
CA GLU A 143 25.71 9.58 3.51
C GLU A 143 26.32 9.16 4.86
N LEU A 144 25.85 8.02 5.41
CA LEU A 144 26.30 7.50 6.70
C LEU A 144 27.75 6.93 6.62
N ASN A 145 28.10 6.33 5.50
CA ASN A 145 29.45 5.88 5.21
C ASN A 145 29.84 6.16 3.75
N PRO A 146 30.52 7.28 3.47
CA PRO A 146 30.96 7.65 2.12
C PRO A 146 31.93 6.66 1.45
N ALA A 147 32.55 5.75 2.21
CA ALA A 147 33.46 4.74 1.67
C ALA A 147 32.74 3.51 1.08
N LEU A 148 31.43 3.34 1.35
CA LEU A 148 30.63 2.24 0.79
C LEU A 148 30.71 2.20 -0.74
N GLN A 149 30.92 1.01 -1.30
CA GLN A 149 30.92 0.78 -2.73
C GLN A 149 29.56 0.22 -3.17
N ILE A 150 28.67 1.11 -3.60
CA ILE A 150 27.28 0.75 -3.92
C ILE A 150 27.13 0.57 -5.43
N ARG A 151 26.75 -0.64 -5.85
CA ARG A 151 26.28 -0.94 -7.21
C ARG A 151 24.76 -1.03 -7.20
N ARG A 152 24.12 -0.23 -8.06
CA ARG A 152 22.64 -0.20 -8.20
C ARG A 152 22.25 -0.67 -9.59
N GLU A 153 21.24 -1.54 -9.66
CA GLU A 153 20.71 -2.05 -10.92
C GLU A 153 19.19 -2.12 -10.89
N ALA A 154 18.54 -1.66 -11.96
CA ALA A 154 17.13 -1.84 -12.23
C ALA A 154 16.98 -2.22 -13.70
N CYS A 155 16.81 -3.49 -14.01
CA CYS A 155 16.75 -3.95 -15.38
C CYS A 155 15.83 -5.16 -15.57
N ALA A 156 15.33 -5.33 -16.80
CA ALA A 156 14.43 -6.42 -17.15
C ALA A 156 15.03 -7.81 -16.92
N ARG A 157 16.36 -7.94 -16.98
CA ARG A 157 17.08 -9.21 -16.77
C ARG A 157 16.74 -9.84 -15.42
N TYR A 158 16.57 -9.03 -14.36
CA TYR A 158 16.31 -9.52 -13.01
C TYR A 158 14.84 -9.61 -12.66
N MET A 159 13.93 -9.12 -13.51
CA MET A 159 12.49 -9.15 -13.24
C MET A 159 11.98 -10.56 -12.94
N LYS A 160 12.52 -11.59 -13.60
CA LYS A 160 12.14 -12.98 -13.35
C LYS A 160 12.41 -13.47 -11.92
N TYR A 161 13.30 -12.80 -11.19
CA TYR A 161 13.64 -13.12 -9.79
C TYR A 161 12.95 -12.21 -8.77
N MET A 162 12.47 -11.05 -9.22
CA MET A 162 11.90 -10.04 -8.32
C MET A 162 10.41 -9.79 -8.56
N ASN A 163 9.88 -10.28 -9.68
CA ASN A 163 8.47 -10.11 -10.01
C ASN A 163 7.67 -11.31 -9.52
N TYR A 164 6.73 -11.06 -8.62
CA TYR A 164 5.80 -12.07 -8.10
C TYR A 164 4.63 -12.39 -9.04
N HIS A 165 4.47 -11.65 -10.13
CA HIS A 165 3.46 -11.89 -11.15
C HIS A 165 3.91 -12.99 -12.13
N THR A 166 4.15 -14.20 -11.60
CA THR A 166 4.38 -15.36 -12.47
C THR A 166 3.09 -15.76 -13.19
N PRO A 167 3.14 -16.46 -14.32
CA PRO A 167 1.93 -16.96 -14.99
C PRO A 167 1.03 -17.78 -14.06
N GLU A 168 1.61 -18.57 -13.16
CA GLU A 168 0.89 -19.39 -12.18
C GLU A 168 0.20 -18.49 -11.13
N ALA A 169 0.88 -17.47 -10.61
CA ALA A 169 0.31 -16.51 -9.66
C ALA A 169 -0.83 -15.73 -10.30
N VAL A 170 -0.65 -15.22 -11.51
CA VAL A 170 -1.68 -14.50 -12.27
C VAL A 170 -2.89 -15.40 -12.52
N LYS A 171 -2.68 -16.66 -12.92
CA LYS A 171 -3.76 -17.62 -13.13
C LYS A 171 -4.54 -17.90 -11.84
N PHE A 172 -3.83 -18.03 -10.71
CA PHE A 172 -4.47 -18.25 -9.41
C PHE A 172 -5.30 -17.05 -8.94
N VAL A 173 -4.79 -15.84 -9.10
CA VAL A 173 -5.44 -14.59 -8.67
C VAL A 173 -6.59 -14.18 -9.59
N SER A 174 -6.64 -14.71 -10.83
CA SER A 174 -7.73 -14.40 -11.76
C SER A 174 -9.10 -14.73 -11.17
N HIS A 175 -10.14 -14.00 -11.59
CA HIS A 175 -11.52 -14.21 -11.16
C HIS A 175 -12.09 -15.61 -11.49
N GLN A 176 -11.36 -16.41 -12.25
CA GLN A 176 -11.69 -17.81 -12.54
C GLN A 176 -10.98 -18.79 -11.60
N GLY A 177 -10.25 -18.30 -10.60
CA GLY A 177 -9.61 -19.12 -9.58
C GLY A 177 -10.63 -19.80 -8.65
N PRO A 178 -10.28 -20.95 -8.05
CA PRO A 178 -11.20 -21.77 -7.25
C PRO A 178 -11.69 -21.05 -5.96
N TRP A 179 -10.93 -20.05 -5.50
CA TRP A 179 -11.23 -19.27 -4.29
C TRP A 179 -12.24 -18.12 -4.53
N TYR A 180 -12.44 -17.73 -5.79
CA TYR A 180 -13.13 -16.46 -6.11
C TYR A 180 -14.60 -16.44 -5.71
N GLU A 181 -15.33 -17.56 -5.85
CA GLU A 181 -16.76 -17.61 -5.52
C GLU A 181 -17.02 -17.43 -4.02
N GLU A 182 -16.18 -18.00 -3.16
CA GLU A 182 -16.28 -17.80 -1.71
C GLU A 182 -15.92 -16.37 -1.33
N TYR A 183 -14.87 -15.83 -1.92
CA TYR A 183 -14.48 -14.42 -1.74
C TYR A 183 -15.60 -13.47 -2.17
N ARG A 184 -16.23 -13.71 -3.31
CA ARG A 184 -17.34 -12.88 -3.80
C ARG A 184 -18.50 -12.85 -2.80
N LYS A 185 -18.92 -13.99 -2.29
CA LYS A 185 -19.97 -14.09 -1.26
C LYS A 185 -19.58 -13.38 0.03
N PHE A 186 -18.32 -13.55 0.45
CA PHE A 186 -17.80 -12.87 1.62
C PHE A 186 -17.80 -11.35 1.42
N LYS A 187 -17.33 -10.86 0.29
CA LYS A 187 -17.34 -9.43 -0.05
C LYS A 187 -18.76 -8.87 -0.06
N GLU A 188 -19.71 -9.55 -0.70
CA GLU A 188 -21.12 -9.14 -0.74
C GLU A 188 -21.74 -9.03 0.67
N SER A 189 -21.44 -9.97 1.55
CA SER A 189 -21.97 -9.94 2.93
C SER A 189 -21.32 -8.89 3.83
N HIS A 190 -20.14 -8.37 3.48
CA HIS A 190 -19.37 -7.39 4.25
C HIS A 190 -19.35 -5.99 3.59
N THR A 191 -19.98 -5.81 2.44
CA THR A 191 -20.17 -4.51 1.80
C THR A 191 -21.58 -4.03 2.07
N ARG A 192 -21.73 -3.04 2.96
CA ARG A 192 -23.04 -2.52 3.41
C ARG A 192 -23.12 -1.00 3.23
N PRO A 193 -23.29 -0.51 1.98
CA PRO A 193 -23.13 0.90 1.65
C PRO A 193 -24.32 1.79 2.02
N ASP A 194 -25.48 1.23 2.35
CA ASP A 194 -26.74 1.98 2.47
C ASP A 194 -26.66 3.18 3.44
N ARG A 195 -26.13 2.95 4.65
CA ARG A 195 -25.96 4.03 5.63
C ARG A 195 -25.03 5.12 5.11
N LEU A 196 -23.87 4.72 4.57
CA LEU A 196 -22.87 5.65 4.04
C LEU A 196 -23.49 6.51 2.94
N VAL A 197 -24.08 5.90 1.95
CA VAL A 197 -24.67 6.60 0.79
C VAL A 197 -25.80 7.52 1.22
N THR A 198 -26.72 7.06 2.10
CA THR A 198 -27.83 7.90 2.58
C THR A 198 -27.36 9.04 3.49
N SER A 199 -26.17 8.94 4.10
CA SER A 199 -25.60 10.06 4.86
C SER A 199 -25.00 11.14 3.96
N LEU A 200 -24.60 10.80 2.74
CA LEU A 200 -23.92 11.70 1.79
C LEU A 200 -24.88 12.34 0.79
N PHE A 201 -25.97 11.66 0.44
CA PHE A 201 -26.92 12.10 -0.57
C PHE A 201 -28.31 12.30 0.03
N ASN A 202 -28.99 13.37 -0.38
CA ASN A 202 -30.31 13.75 0.14
C ASN A 202 -31.49 13.24 -0.69
N SER A 203 -31.24 12.59 -1.84
CA SER A 203 -32.26 12.13 -2.78
C SER A 203 -32.15 10.65 -3.09
N PRO A 204 -33.06 9.79 -2.59
CA PRO A 204 -33.08 8.36 -2.94
C PRO A 204 -33.21 8.10 -4.45
N ASP A 205 -33.95 8.95 -5.16
CA ASP A 205 -34.12 8.84 -6.60
C ASP A 205 -32.83 9.17 -7.36
N TYR A 206 -32.05 10.14 -6.87
CA TYR A 206 -30.75 10.44 -7.43
C TYR A 206 -29.80 9.27 -7.23
N ILE A 207 -29.72 8.74 -6.02
CA ILE A 207 -28.88 7.59 -5.68
C ILE A 207 -29.18 6.43 -6.63
N ARG A 208 -30.44 6.02 -6.72
CA ARG A 208 -30.85 4.89 -7.55
C ARG A 208 -30.47 5.02 -9.02
N LYS A 209 -30.46 6.26 -9.56
CA LYS A 209 -30.23 6.52 -10.99
C LYS A 209 -28.75 6.79 -11.33
N ASN A 210 -27.96 7.32 -10.39
CA ASN A 210 -26.66 7.93 -10.70
C ASN A 210 -25.50 7.43 -9.84
N VAL A 211 -25.76 6.67 -8.77
CA VAL A 211 -24.73 6.22 -7.84
C VAL A 211 -24.73 4.71 -7.77
N ASN A 212 -23.57 4.11 -7.96
CA ASN A 212 -23.34 2.72 -7.57
C ASN A 212 -22.86 2.73 -6.09
N PRO A 213 -23.68 2.27 -5.14
CA PRO A 213 -23.37 2.38 -3.72
C PRO A 213 -22.09 1.62 -3.31
N ASP A 214 -21.90 0.42 -3.83
CA ASP A 214 -20.74 -0.43 -3.54
C ASP A 214 -19.46 0.21 -4.06
N GLU A 215 -19.48 0.67 -5.31
CA GLU A 215 -18.32 1.32 -5.94
C GLU A 215 -17.93 2.60 -5.19
N LEU A 216 -18.90 3.42 -4.78
CA LEU A 216 -18.65 4.61 -3.99
C LEU A 216 -18.05 4.27 -2.61
N MET A 217 -18.59 3.28 -1.90
CA MET A 217 -18.09 2.87 -0.59
C MET A 217 -16.65 2.37 -0.69
N TRP A 218 -16.34 1.53 -1.67
CA TRP A 218 -14.99 1.03 -1.91
C TRP A 218 -14.03 2.14 -2.35
N GLY A 219 -14.46 3.04 -3.23
CA GLY A 219 -13.64 4.17 -3.67
C GLY A 219 -13.25 5.08 -2.50
N LEU A 220 -14.23 5.47 -1.66
CA LEU A 220 -13.97 6.27 -0.46
C LEU A 220 -13.08 5.54 0.55
N TYR A 221 -13.25 4.22 0.73
CA TYR A 221 -12.42 3.43 1.63
C TYR A 221 -10.96 3.35 1.16
N TRP A 222 -10.71 3.13 -0.14
CA TRP A 222 -9.34 3.10 -0.67
C TRP A 222 -8.67 4.46 -0.53
N ILE A 223 -9.37 5.55 -0.83
CA ILE A 223 -8.85 6.90 -0.68
C ILE A 223 -8.57 7.20 0.80
N ALA A 224 -9.53 6.95 1.71
CA ALA A 224 -9.34 7.13 3.14
C ALA A 224 -8.13 6.35 3.67
N SER A 225 -7.93 5.12 3.17
CA SER A 225 -6.79 4.28 3.54
C SER A 225 -5.46 4.82 3.05
N ASP A 226 -5.44 5.43 1.86
CA ASP A 226 -4.22 5.97 1.24
C ASP A 226 -3.82 7.34 1.81
N LEU A 227 -4.75 8.14 2.33
CA LEU A 227 -4.47 9.48 2.88
C LEU A 227 -3.40 9.50 3.98
N GLN A 228 -3.15 8.39 4.66
CA GLN A 228 -2.03 8.28 5.60
C GLN A 228 -0.64 8.21 4.92
N ASN A 229 -0.59 8.06 3.60
CA ASN A 229 0.63 7.96 2.80
C ASN A 229 1.04 9.27 2.13
N VAL A 230 0.18 10.27 2.15
CA VAL A 230 0.37 11.60 1.57
C VAL A 230 0.49 12.67 2.65
N GLU A 231 0.83 13.92 2.29
CA GLU A 231 1.17 14.96 3.27
C GLU A 231 0.08 16.06 3.36
N ILE A 232 -1.11 15.78 2.87
CA ILE A 232 -2.25 16.71 3.03
C ILE A 232 -2.98 16.46 4.35
N GLU A 233 -3.46 17.51 4.97
CA GLU A 233 -4.23 17.44 6.23
C GLU A 233 -5.72 17.18 5.96
N VAL A 234 -5.99 16.04 5.32
CA VAL A 234 -7.35 15.58 5.01
C VAL A 234 -7.55 14.16 5.55
N SER A 235 -8.70 13.90 6.14
CA SER A 235 -9.14 12.55 6.52
C SER A 235 -10.54 12.30 5.98
N LEU A 236 -10.82 11.03 5.67
CA LEU A 236 -12.15 10.54 5.30
C LEU A 236 -12.64 9.41 6.22
N TYR A 237 -11.86 9.02 7.23
CA TYR A 237 -12.24 7.97 8.16
C TYR A 237 -13.49 8.31 8.99
N ASP A 238 -13.73 9.60 9.24
CA ASP A 238 -14.91 10.12 9.97
C ASP A 238 -16.24 9.91 9.20
N VAL A 239 -16.17 9.67 7.91
CA VAL A 239 -17.34 9.38 7.05
C VAL A 239 -17.88 7.96 7.31
N PHE A 240 -17.03 7.06 7.77
CA PHE A 240 -17.34 5.66 8.06
C PHE A 240 -17.65 5.40 9.52
N GLN A 241 -18.43 4.36 9.77
CA GLN A 241 -18.49 3.74 11.09
C GLN A 241 -17.37 2.73 11.26
N LYS A 242 -17.00 2.43 12.51
CA LYS A 242 -15.88 1.53 12.81
C LYS A 242 -16.11 0.09 12.33
N ASP A 243 -17.35 -0.38 12.38
CA ASP A 243 -17.73 -1.70 11.88
C ASP A 243 -17.69 -1.77 10.35
N GLU A 244 -18.07 -0.70 9.66
CA GLU A 244 -17.93 -0.62 8.19
C GLU A 244 -16.46 -0.71 7.76
N LEU A 245 -15.56 0.04 8.40
CA LEU A 245 -14.12 -0.04 8.12
C LEU A 245 -13.55 -1.43 8.45
N PHE A 246 -14.02 -2.05 9.52
CA PHE A 246 -13.59 -3.39 9.90
C PHE A 246 -14.04 -4.43 8.87
N ASP A 247 -15.28 -4.36 8.41
CA ASP A 247 -15.82 -5.26 7.40
C ASP A 247 -15.06 -5.13 6.07
N LEU A 248 -14.83 -3.90 5.59
CA LEU A 248 -14.05 -3.65 4.37
C LEU A 248 -12.60 -4.15 4.51
N TRP A 249 -11.98 -3.90 5.66
CA TRP A 249 -10.65 -4.44 5.96
C TRP A 249 -10.63 -5.98 5.95
N GLN A 250 -11.63 -6.64 6.52
CA GLN A 250 -11.73 -8.11 6.49
C GLN A 250 -11.77 -8.65 5.05
N VAL A 251 -12.51 -7.99 4.16
CA VAL A 251 -12.56 -8.37 2.74
C VAL A 251 -11.19 -8.24 2.09
N CYS A 252 -10.49 -7.13 2.33
CA CYS A 252 -9.13 -6.93 1.81
C CYS A 252 -8.14 -7.96 2.37
N ASN A 253 -8.23 -8.22 3.68
CA ASN A 253 -7.36 -9.17 4.35
C ASN A 253 -7.59 -10.60 3.86
N TYR A 254 -8.85 -10.98 3.63
CA TYR A 254 -9.18 -12.29 3.04
C TYR A 254 -8.57 -12.44 1.64
N HIS A 255 -8.77 -11.43 0.77
CA HIS A 255 -8.16 -11.43 -0.57
C HIS A 255 -6.64 -11.59 -0.50
N ASN A 256 -5.98 -10.74 0.28
CA ASN A 256 -4.53 -10.76 0.40
C ASN A 256 -4.00 -12.08 0.99
N TYR A 257 -4.70 -12.65 1.98
CA TYR A 257 -4.33 -13.94 2.55
C TYR A 257 -4.39 -15.06 1.52
N VAL A 258 -5.43 -15.09 0.70
CA VAL A 258 -5.62 -16.15 -0.31
C VAL A 258 -4.71 -15.93 -1.51
N CYS A 259 -4.55 -14.69 -1.99
CA CYS A 259 -3.82 -14.40 -3.22
C CYS A 259 -2.30 -14.25 -3.02
N ASP A 260 -1.91 -13.65 -1.88
CA ASP A 260 -0.51 -13.23 -1.65
C ASP A 260 0.10 -13.91 -0.42
N GLY A 261 -0.73 -14.52 0.43
CA GLY A 261 -0.30 -15.18 1.65
C GLY A 261 0.12 -16.63 1.45
N PRO A 262 0.39 -17.35 2.55
CA PRO A 262 0.81 -18.75 2.54
C PRO A 262 -0.35 -19.72 2.36
N ALA A 263 -1.50 -19.29 1.80
CA ALA A 263 -2.65 -20.17 1.61
C ALA A 263 -2.26 -21.39 0.76
N PRO A 264 -2.71 -22.60 1.11
CA PRO A 264 -2.33 -23.84 0.43
C PRO A 264 -2.60 -23.82 -1.08
N ALA A 265 -3.65 -23.08 -1.49
CA ALA A 265 -4.06 -23.03 -2.89
C ALA A 265 -3.09 -22.25 -3.78
N ASN A 266 -2.37 -21.24 -3.26
CA ASN A 266 -1.36 -20.52 -4.04
C ASN A 266 0.06 -21.07 -3.85
N GLY A 267 0.21 -22.10 -3.00
CA GLY A 267 1.48 -22.79 -2.81
C GLY A 267 2.60 -21.92 -2.21
N GLY A 268 2.27 -20.79 -1.64
CA GLY A 268 3.26 -19.87 -1.08
C GLY A 268 4.13 -19.20 -2.16
N ILE A 269 3.59 -18.94 -3.35
CA ILE A 269 4.31 -18.34 -4.49
C ILE A 269 5.07 -17.08 -4.08
N MET A 270 4.46 -16.22 -3.25
CA MET A 270 5.10 -15.02 -2.73
C MET A 270 6.25 -15.32 -1.77
N THR A 271 6.13 -16.38 -0.98
CA THR A 271 7.19 -16.81 -0.05
C THR A 271 8.40 -17.37 -0.78
N ALA A 272 8.18 -18.03 -1.92
CA ALA A 272 9.25 -18.57 -2.75
C ALA A 272 10.22 -17.49 -3.26
N LEU A 273 9.74 -16.29 -3.54
CA LEU A 273 10.59 -15.16 -3.94
C LEU A 273 11.62 -14.77 -2.86
N SER A 274 11.25 -14.82 -1.59
CA SER A 274 12.21 -14.57 -0.50
C SER A 274 13.28 -15.65 -0.42
N LEU A 275 12.93 -16.90 -0.68
CA LEU A 275 13.86 -18.03 -0.61
C LEU A 275 14.89 -18.05 -1.75
N ILE A 276 14.52 -17.58 -2.95
CA ILE A 276 15.46 -17.48 -4.09
C ILE A 276 16.62 -16.53 -3.77
N HIS A 277 16.40 -15.51 -2.96
CA HIS A 277 17.46 -14.56 -2.56
C HIS A 277 18.35 -15.06 -1.42
N ILE A 278 17.98 -16.13 -0.74
CA ILE A 278 18.75 -16.71 0.36
C ILE A 278 19.73 -17.78 -0.15
N SER A 279 19.47 -18.38 -1.31
CA SER A 279 20.22 -19.52 -1.84
C SER A 279 21.30 -19.16 -2.87
N GLU A 280 21.47 -17.90 -3.26
CA GLU A 280 22.55 -17.38 -4.09
C GLU A 280 23.54 -16.52 -3.26
#